data_135b0efdc68cf0408244d2bc29f7f9eb
#
_entry.id   135b0efdc68cf0408244d2bc29f7f9eb
#
_cell.length_a   1.000
_cell.length_b   1.000
_cell.length_c   1.000
_cell.angle_alpha   90.00
_cell.angle_beta   90.00
_cell.angle_gamma   90.00
#
_symmetry.space_group_name_H-M   'P 1'
#
loop_
_entity.id
_entity.type
_entity.pdbx_description
1 polymer ?
#
loop_
_entity_poly.entity_id
_entity_poly.type
_entity_poly.pdbx_seq_one_letter_code
_entity_poly.pdbx_strand_id
1 'polypeptide(L)'
;MRILAQSFLEAKQLSGAAGLQLTDEMRTVIAAQACLLILNLGLDYYRGWVEVIVYPGDFRPRREYTDENGVVHIEREIMQGEAWLKGPVILSWEAAVNSLNEQGTNVVIHEFAHKLDMLNGESNGFPPLHDGMDRASWAGDFSAAYQDFCTRVDQNVDTAIDPYAAESPAEFFAVLSEFFFESPQMLKCTYAEVYRQLSRFYRQDPAKRMMR
;
A
#
# COMPACT_ATOMS: atom_id res chain seq x y z
N MET A 1 -13.12 0.46 -14.14
CA MET A 1 -11.67 0.28 -14.24
C MET A 1 -11.05 1.06 -15.40
N ARG A 2 -11.30 0.75 -16.69
CA ARG A 2 -10.60 1.39 -17.82
C ARG A 2 -10.65 2.92 -17.82
N ILE A 3 -11.83 3.53 -17.63
CA ILE A 3 -11.99 4.99 -17.55
C ILE A 3 -11.19 5.57 -16.38
N LEU A 4 -11.25 4.94 -15.21
CA LEU A 4 -10.53 5.41 -14.02
C LEU A 4 -9.00 5.35 -14.22
N ALA A 5 -8.49 4.26 -14.82
CA ALA A 5 -7.06 4.13 -15.14
C ALA A 5 -6.61 5.19 -16.17
N GLN A 6 -7.43 5.49 -17.17
CA GLN A 6 -7.15 6.56 -18.12
C GLN A 6 -7.10 7.94 -17.41
N SER A 7 -8.10 8.26 -16.58
CA SER A 7 -8.10 9.50 -15.80
C SER A 7 -6.92 9.59 -14.83
N PHE A 8 -6.50 8.46 -14.27
CA PHE A 8 -5.28 8.39 -13.44
C PHE A 8 -4.03 8.76 -14.25
N LEU A 9 -3.86 8.16 -15.44
CA LEU A 9 -2.72 8.46 -16.31
C LEU A 9 -2.73 9.89 -16.86
N GLU A 10 -3.88 10.53 -16.99
CA GLU A 10 -4.01 11.95 -17.34
C GLU A 10 -3.67 12.88 -16.15
N ALA A 11 -3.98 12.46 -14.92
CA ALA A 11 -3.80 13.25 -13.72
C ALA A 11 -2.43 13.06 -13.04
N LYS A 12 -1.74 11.94 -13.32
CA LYS A 12 -0.45 11.57 -12.72
C LYS A 12 0.66 11.50 -13.75
N GLN A 13 1.81 12.04 -13.40
CA GLN A 13 3.01 11.96 -14.21
C GLN A 13 3.79 10.71 -13.83
N LEU A 14 3.91 9.76 -14.76
CA LEU A 14 4.75 8.57 -14.58
C LEU A 14 6.08 8.81 -15.29
N SER A 15 7.19 8.73 -14.55
CA SER A 15 8.55 8.91 -15.07
C SER A 15 9.44 7.72 -14.72
N GLY A 16 10.33 7.35 -15.63
CA GLY A 16 11.35 6.32 -15.38
C GLY A 16 12.61 6.93 -14.78
N ALA A 17 13.19 6.25 -13.81
CA ALA A 17 14.47 6.59 -13.20
C ALA A 17 15.58 5.62 -13.66
N ALA A 18 16.83 5.94 -13.38
CA ALA A 18 18.00 5.10 -13.69
C ALA A 18 18.05 4.61 -15.16
N GLY A 19 17.59 5.43 -16.09
CA GLY A 19 17.61 5.12 -17.53
C GLY A 19 16.43 4.27 -18.01
N LEU A 20 15.49 3.91 -17.13
CA LEU A 20 14.28 3.19 -17.53
C LEU A 20 13.39 4.04 -18.44
N GLN A 21 13.03 3.49 -19.58
CA GLN A 21 12.03 4.08 -20.47
C GLN A 21 10.69 3.36 -20.25
N LEU A 22 9.70 4.11 -19.73
CA LEU A 22 8.38 3.55 -19.46
C LEU A 22 7.62 3.28 -20.75
N THR A 23 7.22 2.02 -20.93
CA THR A 23 6.31 1.61 -22.02
C THR A 23 4.85 1.89 -21.63
N ASP A 24 3.95 1.87 -22.60
CA ASP A 24 2.51 2.00 -22.36
C ASP A 24 1.96 0.82 -21.54
N GLU A 25 2.54 -0.36 -21.70
CA GLU A 25 2.22 -1.54 -20.88
C GLU A 25 2.56 -1.30 -19.42
N MET A 26 3.77 -0.83 -19.11
CA MET A 26 4.20 -0.50 -17.74
C MET A 26 3.26 0.51 -17.09
N ARG A 27 2.93 1.59 -17.82
CA ARG A 27 2.00 2.61 -17.36
C ARG A 27 0.61 2.02 -17.07
N THR A 28 0.13 1.13 -17.93
CA THR A 28 -1.18 0.51 -17.80
C THR A 28 -1.23 -0.44 -16.61
N VAL A 29 -0.18 -1.25 -16.39
CA VAL A 29 -0.08 -2.17 -15.25
C VAL A 29 -0.12 -1.40 -13.93
N ILE A 30 0.72 -0.37 -13.79
CA ILE A 30 0.75 0.46 -12.57
C ILE A 30 -0.61 1.15 -12.35
N ALA A 31 -1.18 1.76 -13.39
CA ALA A 31 -2.46 2.45 -13.28
C ALA A 31 -3.61 1.50 -12.91
N ALA A 32 -3.61 0.28 -13.44
CA ALA A 32 -4.64 -0.71 -13.13
C ALA A 32 -4.59 -1.15 -11.67
N GLN A 33 -3.39 -1.43 -11.14
CA GLN A 33 -3.20 -1.83 -9.74
C GLN A 33 -3.51 -0.66 -8.80
N ALA A 34 -2.98 0.54 -9.05
CA ALA A 34 -3.29 1.73 -8.27
C ALA A 34 -4.80 2.04 -8.23
N CYS A 35 -5.47 1.94 -9.38
CA CYS A 35 -6.89 2.21 -9.49
C CYS A 35 -7.78 1.12 -8.88
N LEU A 36 -7.24 -0.05 -8.57
CA LEU A 36 -7.98 -1.11 -7.88
C LEU A 36 -8.43 -0.65 -6.49
N LEU A 37 -7.55 0.05 -5.74
CA LEU A 37 -7.87 0.58 -4.41
C LEU A 37 -9.00 1.61 -4.46
N ILE A 38 -8.99 2.47 -5.47
CA ILE A 38 -9.94 3.59 -5.58
C ILE A 38 -11.12 3.31 -6.51
N LEU A 39 -11.34 2.05 -6.91
CA LEU A 39 -12.36 1.66 -7.89
C LEU A 39 -13.76 2.19 -7.55
N ASN A 40 -14.13 2.18 -6.28
CA ASN A 40 -15.41 2.66 -5.77
C ASN A 40 -15.26 3.92 -4.89
N LEU A 41 -14.08 4.53 -4.87
CA LEU A 41 -13.77 5.75 -4.11
C LEU A 41 -13.65 6.97 -5.02
N GLY A 42 -13.09 6.78 -6.21
CA GLY A 42 -12.83 7.84 -7.18
C GLY A 42 -11.43 8.46 -7.05
N LEU A 43 -11.05 9.21 -8.09
CA LEU A 43 -9.69 9.75 -8.24
C LEU A 43 -9.32 10.80 -7.18
N ASP A 44 -10.31 11.46 -6.56
CA ASP A 44 -10.10 12.45 -5.49
C ASP A 44 -9.34 11.88 -4.28
N TYR A 45 -9.36 10.56 -4.09
CA TYR A 45 -8.57 9.89 -3.06
C TYR A 45 -7.06 9.90 -3.35
N TYR A 46 -6.65 10.26 -4.56
CA TYR A 46 -5.25 10.48 -4.93
C TYR A 46 -4.91 11.96 -5.16
N ARG A 47 -5.65 12.89 -4.55
CA ARG A 47 -5.35 14.32 -4.60
C ARG A 47 -4.09 14.68 -3.79
N GLY A 48 -3.49 15.83 -4.09
CA GLY A 48 -2.41 16.43 -3.29
C GLY A 48 -1.01 15.98 -3.66
N TRP A 49 -0.85 15.10 -4.65
CA TRP A 49 0.42 14.67 -5.21
C TRP A 49 0.26 14.35 -6.71
N VAL A 50 1.36 14.30 -7.46
CA VAL A 50 1.30 14.21 -8.93
C VAL A 50 2.16 13.08 -9.50
N GLU A 51 3.29 12.74 -8.88
CA GLU A 51 4.34 11.97 -9.54
C GLU A 51 4.44 10.52 -9.06
N VAL A 52 4.68 9.62 -10.02
CA VAL A 52 5.09 8.23 -9.79
C VAL A 52 6.43 8.04 -10.51
N ILE A 53 7.48 7.70 -9.75
CA ILE A 53 8.83 7.45 -10.26
C ILE A 53 9.07 5.95 -10.26
N VAL A 54 9.48 5.40 -11.40
CA VAL A 54 9.67 3.96 -11.56
C VAL A 54 11.13 3.65 -11.83
N TYR A 55 11.74 2.87 -10.94
CA TYR A 55 13.08 2.32 -11.12
C TYR A 55 13.00 0.95 -11.82
N PRO A 56 14.05 0.52 -12.55
CA PRO A 56 14.05 -0.80 -13.22
C PRO A 56 13.97 -1.97 -12.23
N GLY A 57 14.60 -1.86 -11.06
CA GLY A 57 14.62 -2.83 -9.97
C GLY A 57 14.68 -2.10 -8.64
N ASP A 58 15.02 -2.85 -7.57
CA ASP A 58 15.13 -2.30 -6.23
C ASP A 58 16.09 -1.13 -6.18
N PHE A 59 15.79 -0.14 -5.35
CA PHE A 59 16.53 1.10 -5.26
C PHE A 59 16.97 1.36 -3.82
N ARG A 60 17.98 2.23 -3.66
CA ARG A 60 18.50 2.63 -2.36
C ARG A 60 18.38 4.15 -2.24
N PRO A 61 17.30 4.66 -1.66
CA PRO A 61 17.21 6.09 -1.39
C PRO A 61 18.32 6.48 -0.43
N ARG A 62 18.96 7.64 -0.72
CA ARG A 62 19.92 8.22 0.21
C ARG A 62 19.11 9.06 1.20
N ARG A 63 18.88 8.53 2.39
CA ARG A 63 18.28 9.29 3.49
C ARG A 63 19.38 9.83 4.38
N GLU A 64 19.39 11.15 4.57
CA GLU A 64 20.24 11.80 5.56
C GLU A 64 19.36 12.30 6.69
N TYR A 65 19.61 11.84 7.91
CA TYR A 65 19.01 12.43 9.10
C TYR A 65 20.08 12.80 10.10
N THR A 66 19.83 13.86 10.87
CA THR A 66 20.73 14.32 11.93
C THR A 66 20.12 13.88 13.26
N ASP A 67 20.89 13.15 14.07
CA ASP A 67 20.45 12.74 15.40
C ASP A 67 20.48 13.91 16.41
N GLU A 68 20.02 13.65 17.62
CA GLU A 68 19.96 14.66 18.71
C GLU A 68 21.33 15.21 19.09
N ASN A 69 22.42 14.54 18.71
CA ASN A 69 23.82 14.94 18.95
C ASN A 69 24.42 15.74 17.76
N GLY A 70 23.63 15.98 16.70
CA GLY A 70 24.09 16.68 15.52
C GLY A 70 24.90 15.83 14.53
N VAL A 71 24.89 14.49 14.70
CA VAL A 71 25.59 13.56 13.79
C VAL A 71 24.69 13.25 12.60
N VAL A 72 25.23 13.42 11.38
CA VAL A 72 24.52 13.08 10.15
C VAL A 72 24.68 11.58 9.90
N HIS A 73 23.56 10.88 9.88
CA HIS A 73 23.46 9.48 9.51
C HIS A 73 22.99 9.37 8.05
N ILE A 74 23.60 8.44 7.30
CA ILE A 74 23.18 8.12 5.94
C ILE A 74 22.64 6.70 5.96
N GLU A 75 21.34 6.60 5.82
CA GLU A 75 20.66 5.31 5.68
C GLU A 75 20.55 4.93 4.20
N ARG A 76 20.80 3.65 3.89
CA ARG A 76 20.74 3.08 2.54
C ARG A 76 20.06 1.73 2.59
N GLU A 77 18.80 1.71 2.93
CA GLU A 77 18.01 0.48 2.84
C GLU A 77 17.65 0.16 1.39
N ILE A 78 17.57 -1.13 1.10
CA ILE A 78 17.05 -1.60 -0.20
C ILE A 78 15.54 -1.53 -0.12
N MET A 79 14.92 -0.80 -1.05
CA MET A 79 13.48 -0.60 -1.10
C MET A 79 12.90 -1.04 -2.44
N GLN A 80 11.73 -1.62 -2.40
CA GLN A 80 10.92 -1.97 -3.58
C GLN A 80 9.90 -0.88 -3.91
N GLY A 81 9.50 -0.10 -2.90
CA GLY A 81 8.59 1.03 -3.03
C GLY A 81 8.84 2.08 -1.95
N GLU A 82 8.30 3.25 -2.13
CA GLU A 82 8.27 4.34 -1.15
C GLU A 82 7.19 5.37 -1.50
N ALA A 83 6.33 5.71 -0.55
CA ALA A 83 5.35 6.78 -0.69
C ALA A 83 5.67 7.97 0.21
N TRP A 84 5.77 9.15 -0.37
CA TRP A 84 6.04 10.39 0.38
C TRP A 84 4.77 11.18 0.61
N LEU A 85 4.57 11.75 1.81
CA LEU A 85 3.33 12.44 2.22
C LEU A 85 2.83 13.45 1.17
N LYS A 86 3.67 14.33 0.69
CA LYS A 86 3.35 15.33 -0.36
C LYS A 86 4.19 15.15 -1.62
N GLY A 87 4.96 14.08 -1.70
CA GLY A 87 5.89 13.79 -2.78
C GLY A 87 5.42 12.65 -3.68
N PRO A 88 6.36 12.08 -4.46
CA PRO A 88 6.08 11.00 -5.37
C PRO A 88 5.72 9.69 -4.67
N VAL A 89 5.18 8.76 -5.44
CA VAL A 89 5.28 7.33 -5.20
C VAL A 89 6.48 6.85 -5.98
N ILE A 90 7.36 6.07 -5.37
CA ILE A 90 8.53 5.46 -6.02
C ILE A 90 8.31 3.96 -6.05
N LEU A 91 8.56 3.30 -7.17
CA LEU A 91 8.29 1.89 -7.39
C LEU A 91 9.49 1.19 -8.07
N SER A 92 9.77 -0.04 -7.68
CA SER A 92 10.56 -0.99 -8.46
C SER A 92 9.65 -1.62 -9.51
N TRP A 93 10.03 -1.53 -10.79
CA TRP A 93 9.30 -2.21 -11.87
C TRP A 93 9.39 -3.74 -11.74
N GLU A 94 10.55 -4.25 -11.38
CA GLU A 94 10.77 -5.67 -11.14
C GLU A 94 9.82 -6.19 -10.05
N ALA A 95 9.73 -5.50 -8.90
CA ALA A 95 8.80 -5.85 -7.83
C ALA A 95 7.33 -5.74 -8.29
N ALA A 96 6.97 -4.71 -9.05
CA ALA A 96 5.61 -4.53 -9.57
C ALA A 96 5.19 -5.65 -10.53
N VAL A 97 6.12 -6.22 -11.31
CA VAL A 97 5.85 -7.38 -12.19
C VAL A 97 5.82 -8.68 -11.39
N ASN A 98 6.75 -8.88 -10.46
CA ASN A 98 6.80 -10.07 -9.63
C ASN A 98 5.53 -10.22 -8.80
N SER A 99 4.99 -9.12 -8.30
CA SER A 99 3.71 -9.07 -7.59
C SER A 99 2.53 -9.64 -8.38
N LEU A 100 2.58 -9.67 -9.70
CA LEU A 100 1.53 -10.29 -10.52
C LEU A 100 1.54 -11.84 -10.45
N ASN A 101 2.64 -12.43 -10.01
CA ASN A 101 2.85 -13.87 -9.94
C ASN A 101 2.88 -14.40 -8.50
N GLU A 102 2.98 -13.54 -7.50
CA GLU A 102 3.06 -13.87 -6.09
C GLU A 102 1.73 -13.54 -5.40
N GLN A 103 1.24 -14.45 -4.56
CA GLN A 103 0.01 -14.22 -3.82
C GLN A 103 0.31 -13.51 -2.49
N GLY A 104 -0.37 -12.42 -2.25
CA GLY A 104 -0.32 -11.70 -0.97
C GLY A 104 0.73 -10.59 -0.91
N THR A 105 1.51 -10.36 -1.99
CA THR A 105 2.44 -9.24 -2.09
C THR A 105 2.13 -8.42 -3.34
N ASN A 106 2.05 -7.10 -3.19
CA ASN A 106 1.84 -6.19 -4.30
C ASN A 106 2.35 -4.80 -3.97
N VAL A 107 3.59 -4.49 -4.37
CA VAL A 107 4.24 -3.22 -4.07
C VAL A 107 3.44 -1.99 -4.53
N VAL A 108 2.72 -2.09 -5.64
CA VAL A 108 1.89 -0.97 -6.12
C VAL A 108 0.71 -0.76 -5.17
N ILE A 109 0.00 -1.83 -4.77
CA ILE A 109 -1.08 -1.74 -3.79
C ILE A 109 -0.55 -1.20 -2.47
N HIS A 110 0.60 -1.66 -2.01
CA HIS A 110 1.27 -1.24 -0.78
C HIS A 110 1.47 0.29 -0.75
N GLU A 111 2.21 0.81 -1.72
CA GLU A 111 2.54 2.24 -1.75
C GLU A 111 1.31 3.14 -1.96
N PHE A 112 0.35 2.66 -2.73
CA PHE A 112 -0.89 3.40 -2.91
C PHE A 112 -1.84 3.30 -1.70
N ALA A 113 -1.74 2.26 -0.86
CA ALA A 113 -2.41 2.21 0.43
C ALA A 113 -1.84 3.26 1.38
N HIS A 114 -0.51 3.45 1.44
CA HIS A 114 0.09 4.57 2.17
C HIS A 114 -0.41 5.92 1.68
N LYS A 115 -0.59 6.12 0.36
CA LYS A 115 -1.18 7.38 -0.14
C LYS A 115 -2.60 7.63 0.35
N LEU A 116 -3.39 6.58 0.56
CA LEU A 116 -4.73 6.71 1.16
C LEU A 116 -4.65 7.00 2.66
N ASP A 117 -3.72 6.37 3.37
CA ASP A 117 -3.49 6.61 4.79
C ASP A 117 -3.03 8.07 5.04
N MET A 118 -2.15 8.58 4.17
CA MET A 118 -1.60 9.93 4.23
C MET A 118 -2.59 11.06 3.90
N LEU A 119 -3.83 10.79 3.54
CA LEU A 119 -4.81 11.83 3.22
C LEU A 119 -5.17 12.75 4.39
N ASN A 120 -4.93 12.34 5.62
CA ASN A 120 -5.19 13.11 6.85
C ASN A 120 -3.93 13.45 7.64
N GLY A 121 -2.73 13.16 7.12
CA GLY A 121 -1.45 13.43 7.77
C GLY A 121 -0.40 12.39 7.42
N GLU A 122 0.51 12.11 8.34
CA GLU A 122 1.48 11.04 8.18
C GLU A 122 0.80 9.67 8.23
N SER A 123 1.42 8.68 7.57
CA SER A 123 0.95 7.31 7.54
C SER A 123 0.97 6.71 8.95
N ASN A 124 -0.16 6.20 9.42
CA ASN A 124 -0.31 5.67 10.78
C ASN A 124 -1.28 4.48 10.87
N GLY A 125 -1.72 3.94 9.74
CA GLY A 125 -2.70 2.85 9.64
C GLY A 125 -4.15 3.29 9.89
N PHE A 126 -4.41 4.60 9.88
CA PHE A 126 -5.73 5.17 10.12
C PHE A 126 -6.14 6.17 9.03
N PRO A 127 -6.49 5.69 7.84
CA PRO A 127 -6.93 6.56 6.75
C PRO A 127 -8.21 7.33 7.10
N PRO A 128 -8.53 8.43 6.41
CA PRO A 128 -9.78 9.15 6.63
C PRO A 128 -10.98 8.27 6.30
N LEU A 129 -11.72 7.89 7.34
CA LEU A 129 -12.88 7.02 7.22
C LEU A 129 -14.07 7.75 6.59
N HIS A 130 -14.91 6.99 5.87
CA HIS A 130 -16.16 7.52 5.32
C HIS A 130 -17.19 7.83 6.41
N ASP A 131 -18.14 8.70 6.08
CA ASP A 131 -19.33 8.91 6.89
C ASP A 131 -20.04 7.57 7.15
N GLY A 132 -20.40 7.33 8.42
CA GLY A 132 -21.00 6.07 8.86
C GLY A 132 -20.04 4.93 9.17
N MET A 133 -18.73 5.12 9.02
CA MET A 133 -17.72 4.23 9.60
C MET A 133 -17.36 4.71 10.99
N ASP A 134 -17.39 3.80 11.97
CA ASP A 134 -17.07 4.14 13.36
C ASP A 134 -15.55 4.09 13.60
N ARG A 135 -14.99 5.22 14.05
CA ARG A 135 -13.56 5.37 14.33
C ARG A 135 -13.08 4.45 15.45
N ALA A 136 -13.90 4.27 16.49
CA ALA A 136 -13.55 3.41 17.62
C ALA A 136 -13.50 1.94 17.20
N SER A 137 -14.45 1.50 16.37
CA SER A 137 -14.46 0.14 15.81
C SER A 137 -13.24 -0.10 14.92
N TRP A 138 -12.89 0.86 14.02
CA TRP A 138 -11.68 0.75 13.21
C TRP A 138 -10.43 0.60 14.10
N ALA A 139 -10.24 1.53 15.03
CA ALA A 139 -9.07 1.51 15.91
C ALA A 139 -9.00 0.22 16.74
N GLY A 140 -10.13 -0.23 17.28
CA GLY A 140 -10.21 -1.46 18.08
C GLY A 140 -9.86 -2.71 17.26
N ASP A 141 -10.49 -2.87 16.09
CA ASP A 141 -10.29 -4.04 15.22
C ASP A 141 -8.84 -4.12 14.71
N PHE A 142 -8.28 -2.98 14.22
CA PHE A 142 -6.90 -2.93 13.74
C PHE A 142 -5.87 -3.07 14.85
N SER A 143 -6.06 -2.42 16.02
CA SER A 143 -5.12 -2.54 17.14
C SER A 143 -5.08 -3.96 17.70
N ALA A 144 -6.23 -4.62 17.83
CA ALA A 144 -6.28 -6.00 18.32
C ALA A 144 -5.57 -6.97 17.35
N ALA A 145 -5.81 -6.82 16.03
CA ALA A 145 -5.17 -7.63 15.02
C ALA A 145 -3.65 -7.38 14.95
N TYR A 146 -3.22 -6.11 15.02
CA TYR A 146 -1.80 -5.75 15.03
C TYR A 146 -1.06 -6.33 16.24
N GLN A 147 -1.64 -6.22 17.44
CA GLN A 147 -1.05 -6.80 18.66
C GLN A 147 -0.94 -8.33 18.57
N ASP A 148 -1.98 -9.02 18.07
CA ASP A 148 -1.92 -10.48 17.83
C ASP A 148 -0.82 -10.81 16.83
N PHE A 149 -0.73 -10.06 15.73
CA PHE A 149 0.28 -10.27 14.70
C PHE A 149 1.70 -10.07 15.22
N CYS A 150 1.99 -8.95 15.91
CA CYS A 150 3.28 -8.70 16.53
C CYS A 150 3.67 -9.82 17.52
N THR A 151 2.70 -10.27 18.34
CA THR A 151 2.93 -11.38 19.29
C THR A 151 3.34 -12.68 18.57
N ARG A 152 2.70 -13.00 17.44
CA ARG A 152 3.05 -14.18 16.63
C ARG A 152 4.45 -14.07 16.02
N VAL A 153 4.78 -12.89 15.47
CA VAL A 153 6.12 -12.62 14.91
C VAL A 153 7.19 -12.75 15.99
N ASP A 154 6.99 -12.15 17.16
CA ASP A 154 7.91 -12.24 18.30
C ASP A 154 8.13 -13.69 18.79
N GLN A 155 7.10 -14.51 18.71
CA GLN A 155 7.14 -15.93 19.06
C GLN A 155 7.66 -16.83 17.94
N ASN A 156 8.05 -16.26 16.80
CA ASN A 156 8.46 -16.99 15.59
C ASN A 156 7.39 -17.99 15.11
N VAL A 157 6.12 -17.69 15.30
CA VAL A 157 5.02 -18.46 14.73
C VAL A 157 4.97 -18.18 13.23
N ASP A 158 4.93 -19.24 12.43
CA ASP A 158 4.79 -19.12 10.98
C ASP A 158 3.49 -18.37 10.63
N THR A 159 3.62 -17.27 9.92
CA THR A 159 2.51 -16.41 9.48
C THR A 159 2.48 -16.38 7.96
N ALA A 160 1.29 -16.51 7.39
CA ALA A 160 1.11 -16.34 5.94
C ALA A 160 1.25 -14.86 5.50
N ILE A 161 1.17 -13.91 6.44
CA ILE A 161 1.37 -12.48 6.23
C ILE A 161 2.85 -12.17 6.48
N ASP A 162 3.43 -11.33 5.63
CA ASP A 162 4.84 -10.93 5.74
C ASP A 162 5.11 -10.31 7.13
N PRO A 163 6.13 -10.80 7.87
CA PRO A 163 6.56 -10.20 9.14
C PRO A 163 6.85 -8.70 9.09
N TYR A 164 7.16 -8.15 7.93
CA TYR A 164 7.30 -6.71 7.69
C TYR A 164 6.09 -5.90 8.18
N ALA A 165 4.90 -6.46 8.13
CA ALA A 165 3.69 -5.85 8.67
C ALA A 165 3.76 -5.55 10.19
N ALA A 166 4.70 -6.14 10.93
CA ALA A 166 4.88 -5.86 12.36
C ALA A 166 5.72 -4.60 12.64
N GLU A 167 6.36 -3.99 11.64
CA GLU A 167 7.21 -2.82 11.83
C GLU A 167 6.45 -1.61 12.35
N SER A 168 5.25 -1.39 11.85
CA SER A 168 4.39 -0.28 12.30
C SER A 168 2.92 -0.52 11.96
N PRO A 169 1.98 0.19 12.62
CA PRO A 169 0.57 0.17 12.22
C PRO A 169 0.33 0.63 10.78
N ALA A 170 1.20 1.48 10.22
CA ALA A 170 1.13 1.93 8.84
C ALA A 170 1.46 0.79 7.88
N GLU A 171 2.55 0.05 8.13
CA GLU A 171 2.94 -1.13 7.34
C GLU A 171 1.90 -2.23 7.47
N PHE A 172 1.36 -2.45 8.67
CA PHE A 172 0.27 -3.40 8.88
C PHE A 172 -0.94 -3.08 8.00
N PHE A 173 -1.35 -1.81 7.93
CA PHE A 173 -2.46 -1.39 7.06
C PHE A 173 -2.13 -1.61 5.58
N ALA A 174 -0.91 -1.27 5.13
CA ALA A 174 -0.50 -1.42 3.75
C ALA A 174 -0.44 -2.90 3.33
N VAL A 175 0.24 -3.75 4.11
CA VAL A 175 0.32 -5.20 3.85
C VAL A 175 -1.07 -5.86 3.90
N LEU A 176 -1.92 -5.52 4.87
CA LEU A 176 -3.29 -6.08 4.89
C LEU A 176 -4.15 -5.57 3.73
N SER A 177 -3.83 -4.41 3.15
CA SER A 177 -4.47 -3.95 1.90
C SER A 177 -4.04 -4.79 0.70
N GLU A 178 -2.77 -5.20 0.63
CA GLU A 178 -2.32 -6.16 -0.38
C GLU A 178 -3.10 -7.48 -0.27
N PHE A 179 -3.11 -8.09 0.93
CA PHE A 179 -3.85 -9.33 1.18
C PHE A 179 -5.35 -9.20 0.92
N PHE A 180 -5.94 -8.06 1.18
CA PHE A 180 -7.34 -7.79 0.90
C PHE A 180 -7.67 -7.94 -0.59
N PHE A 181 -6.78 -7.52 -1.48
CA PHE A 181 -6.99 -7.62 -2.92
C PHE A 181 -6.45 -8.92 -3.53
N GLU A 182 -5.31 -9.42 -3.05
CA GLU A 182 -4.61 -10.58 -3.63
C GLU A 182 -5.03 -11.92 -3.00
N SER A 183 -5.27 -11.94 -1.70
CA SER A 183 -5.63 -13.15 -0.94
C SER A 183 -6.80 -12.92 0.02
N PRO A 184 -7.96 -12.44 -0.46
CA PRO A 184 -9.06 -11.96 0.37
C PRO A 184 -9.67 -13.03 1.27
N GLN A 185 -9.69 -14.30 0.85
CA GLN A 185 -10.22 -15.40 1.66
C GLN A 185 -9.31 -15.69 2.85
N MET A 186 -8.00 -15.66 2.65
CA MET A 186 -7.03 -15.87 3.71
C MET A 186 -7.13 -14.74 4.74
N LEU A 187 -7.12 -13.49 4.31
CA LEU A 187 -7.29 -12.36 5.23
C LEU A 187 -8.60 -12.45 6.01
N LYS A 188 -9.70 -12.81 5.33
CA LYS A 188 -11.00 -12.97 5.97
C LYS A 188 -11.04 -14.09 7.00
N CYS A 189 -10.28 -15.16 6.80
CA CYS A 189 -10.17 -16.26 7.76
C CYS A 189 -9.28 -15.88 8.95
N THR A 190 -8.20 -15.11 8.71
CA THR A 190 -7.23 -14.77 9.75
C THR A 190 -7.70 -13.60 10.61
N TYR A 191 -8.15 -12.50 9.96
CA TYR A 191 -8.59 -11.27 10.61
C TYR A 191 -9.94 -10.79 10.04
N ALA A 192 -11.02 -11.50 10.39
CA ALA A 192 -12.36 -11.26 9.85
C ALA A 192 -12.85 -9.82 10.07
N GLU A 193 -12.58 -9.24 11.24
CA GLU A 193 -13.01 -7.89 11.58
C GLU A 193 -12.25 -6.84 10.74
N VAL A 194 -10.93 -7.01 10.58
CA VAL A 194 -10.12 -6.15 9.69
C VAL A 194 -10.59 -6.27 8.24
N TYR A 195 -10.83 -7.49 7.75
CA TYR A 195 -11.41 -7.67 6.42
C TYR A 195 -12.73 -6.91 6.24
N ARG A 196 -13.60 -6.93 7.25
CA ARG A 196 -14.86 -6.19 7.26
C ARG A 196 -14.62 -4.68 7.21
N GLN A 197 -13.68 -4.14 7.99
CA GLN A 197 -13.31 -2.73 7.96
C GLN A 197 -12.77 -2.32 6.59
N LEU A 198 -11.84 -3.09 6.02
CA LEU A 198 -11.30 -2.84 4.68
C LEU A 198 -12.39 -2.92 3.60
N SER A 199 -13.31 -3.89 3.70
CA SER A 199 -14.45 -3.98 2.77
C SER A 199 -15.33 -2.73 2.78
N ARG A 200 -15.56 -2.14 3.95
CA ARG A 200 -16.30 -0.87 4.09
C ARG A 200 -15.49 0.30 3.56
N PHE A 201 -14.20 0.37 3.91
CA PHE A 201 -13.30 1.44 3.50
C PHE A 201 -13.14 1.47 1.98
N TYR A 202 -12.74 0.37 1.35
CA TYR A 202 -12.58 0.28 -0.11
C TYR A 202 -13.91 0.19 -0.87
N ARG A 203 -15.05 0.01 -0.16
CA ARG A 203 -16.38 -0.24 -0.75
C ARG A 203 -16.35 -1.39 -1.75
N GLN A 204 -15.58 -2.44 -1.41
CA GLN A 204 -15.36 -3.63 -2.22
C GLN A 204 -15.43 -4.87 -1.34
N ASP A 205 -15.75 -6.02 -1.93
CA ASP A 205 -15.76 -7.32 -1.26
C ASP A 205 -15.13 -8.36 -2.21
N PRO A 206 -13.77 -8.40 -2.30
CA PRO A 206 -13.08 -9.28 -3.24
C PRO A 206 -13.35 -10.76 -2.96
N ALA A 207 -13.50 -11.17 -1.69
CA ALA A 207 -13.80 -12.56 -1.32
C ALA A 207 -15.10 -13.07 -1.93
N LYS A 208 -16.12 -12.22 -2.13
CA LYS A 208 -17.36 -12.59 -2.82
C LYS A 208 -17.21 -12.75 -4.32
N ARG A 209 -16.24 -12.07 -4.94
CA ARG A 209 -16.02 -12.17 -6.39
C ARG A 209 -15.32 -13.46 -6.78
N MET A 210 -14.44 -13.99 -5.93
CA MET A 210 -13.72 -15.25 -6.17
C MET A 210 -14.58 -16.50 -6.00
N MET A 211 -15.79 -16.37 -5.45
CA MET A 211 -16.75 -17.49 -5.29
C MET A 211 -17.68 -17.69 -6.50
N ARG A 212 -17.53 -16.91 -7.56
CA ARG A 212 -18.29 -17.00 -8.82
C ARG A 212 -17.44 -17.47 -9.96
#